data_d870f6f224ecdfdd7c170206919829bc
#
_entry.id   d870f6f224ecdfdd7c170206919829bc
#
_cell.length_a   1.000
_cell.length_b   1.000
_cell.length_c   1.000
_cell.angle_alpha   90.00
_cell.angle_beta   90.00
_cell.angle_gamma   90.00
#
_symmetry.space_group_name_H-M   'P 1'
#
loop_
_entity.id
_entity.type
_entity.pdbx_description
1 polymer ?
#
loop_
_entity_poly.entity_id
_entity_poly.type
_entity_poly.pdbx_seq_one_letter_code
_entity_poly.pdbx_strand_id
1 'polypeptide(L)'
;MKTFQITRPDETIREALTDKINNLTKPKGSLGTLEELALQIGLIQQTLTPELRHPQNIIFAADHGIVDEGVSLSPKEITWQQISNFLHGGAGGIVIGAAPGFQLVVNAAGDTVAAD
;
A
#
# COMPACT_ATOMS: atom_id res chain seq x y z
N MET A 1 9.74 -0.20 -22.96
CA MET A 1 8.94 0.34 -21.84
C MET A 1 7.56 -0.28 -21.92
N LYS A 2 7.07 -0.92 -20.84
CA LYS A 2 5.71 -1.49 -20.84
C LYS A 2 4.70 -0.34 -20.73
N THR A 3 3.76 -0.28 -21.66
CA THR A 3 2.66 0.68 -21.61
C THR A 3 1.46 0.00 -20.95
N PHE A 4 0.94 0.60 -19.88
CA PHE A 4 -0.25 0.11 -19.20
C PHE A 4 -1.45 0.93 -19.65
N GLN A 5 -2.53 0.25 -20.04
CA GLN A 5 -3.82 0.91 -20.27
C GLN A 5 -4.60 0.87 -18.96
N ILE A 6 -4.77 2.05 -18.37
CA ILE A 6 -5.52 2.21 -17.12
C ILE A 6 -6.81 2.97 -17.46
N THR A 7 -7.94 2.31 -17.29
CA THR A 7 -9.27 2.91 -17.43
C THR A 7 -9.83 3.31 -16.07
N ARG A 8 -10.65 4.36 -16.05
CA ARG A 8 -11.38 4.71 -14.83
C ARG A 8 -12.40 3.62 -14.50
N PRO A 9 -12.64 3.32 -13.20
CA PRO A 9 -13.72 2.46 -12.79
C PRO A 9 -15.07 2.98 -13.32
N ASP A 10 -15.99 2.06 -13.61
CA ASP A 10 -17.37 2.42 -13.95
C ASP A 10 -18.08 2.99 -12.71
N GLU A 11 -18.70 4.15 -12.88
CA GLU A 11 -19.37 4.87 -11.79
C GLU A 11 -20.82 4.43 -11.57
N THR A 12 -21.36 3.53 -12.38
CA THR A 12 -22.78 3.13 -12.34
C THR A 12 -23.21 2.55 -10.99
N ILE A 13 -22.32 1.89 -10.26
CA ILE A 13 -22.60 1.29 -8.93
C ILE A 13 -22.30 2.23 -7.77
N ARG A 14 -21.85 3.47 -8.00
CA ARG A 14 -21.45 4.42 -6.95
C ARG A 14 -22.60 4.69 -5.96
N GLU A 15 -23.79 4.97 -6.49
CA GLU A 15 -24.96 5.27 -5.67
C GLU A 15 -25.31 4.10 -4.76
N ALA A 16 -25.37 2.89 -5.31
CA ALA A 16 -25.67 1.67 -4.55
C ALA A 16 -24.61 1.38 -3.47
N LEU A 17 -23.32 1.62 -3.76
CA LEU A 17 -22.24 1.50 -2.77
C LEU A 17 -22.38 2.54 -1.66
N THR A 18 -22.66 3.78 -2.02
CA THR A 18 -22.86 4.89 -1.06
C THR A 18 -24.04 4.58 -0.15
N ASP A 19 -25.15 4.14 -0.72
CA ASP A 19 -26.33 3.76 0.06
C ASP A 19 -26.05 2.60 1.00
N LYS A 20 -25.32 1.58 0.53
CA LYS A 20 -24.92 0.46 1.38
C LYS A 20 -24.07 0.93 2.57
N ILE A 21 -23.08 1.79 2.34
CA ILE A 21 -22.20 2.34 3.39
C ILE A 21 -23.03 3.17 4.39
N ASN A 22 -23.93 4.01 3.89
CA ASN A 22 -24.76 4.89 4.72
C ASN A 22 -25.81 4.15 5.55
N ASN A 23 -26.25 2.96 5.11
CA ASN A 23 -27.23 2.12 5.80
C ASN A 23 -26.62 1.12 6.77
N LEU A 24 -25.29 1.11 6.95
CA LEU A 24 -24.66 0.37 8.02
C LEU A 24 -25.08 0.92 9.39
N THR A 25 -25.09 0.08 10.43
CA THR A 25 -25.46 0.47 11.80
C THR A 25 -24.40 1.37 12.42
N LYS A 26 -24.34 2.60 11.93
CA LYS A 26 -23.44 3.67 12.37
C LYS A 26 -23.98 5.04 11.93
N PRO A 27 -23.60 6.15 12.58
CA PRO A 27 -23.88 7.48 12.04
C PRO A 27 -23.24 7.67 10.65
N LYS A 28 -23.91 8.37 9.75
CA LYS A 28 -23.36 8.69 8.41
C LYS A 28 -22.03 9.41 8.55
N GLY A 29 -21.02 8.99 7.79
CA GLY A 29 -19.69 9.59 7.77
C GLY A 29 -18.83 9.33 9.01
N SER A 30 -19.29 8.54 9.99
CA SER A 30 -18.58 8.35 11.26
C SER A 30 -17.24 7.64 11.12
N LEU A 31 -17.02 6.86 10.06
CA LEU A 31 -15.75 6.19 9.80
C LEU A 31 -14.81 7.02 8.91
N GLY A 32 -15.24 8.21 8.45
CA GLY A 32 -14.39 9.14 7.69
C GLY A 32 -13.75 8.49 6.47
N THR A 33 -12.42 8.61 6.35
CA THR A 33 -11.65 8.10 5.22
C THR A 33 -11.85 6.59 4.94
N LEU A 34 -12.19 5.78 5.96
CA LEU A 34 -12.48 4.36 5.73
C LEU A 34 -13.71 4.15 4.82
N GLU A 35 -14.71 5.03 4.90
CA GLU A 35 -15.88 4.99 4.01
C GLU A 35 -15.50 5.35 2.57
N GLU A 36 -14.63 6.34 2.40
CA GLU A 36 -14.11 6.74 1.09
C GLU A 36 -13.30 5.60 0.45
N LEU A 37 -12.44 4.95 1.23
CA LEU A 37 -11.66 3.80 0.77
C LEU A 37 -12.57 2.62 0.41
N ALA A 38 -13.58 2.33 1.22
CA ALA A 38 -14.54 1.26 0.94
C ALA A 38 -15.30 1.51 -0.37
N LEU A 39 -15.74 2.76 -0.59
CA LEU A 39 -16.38 3.19 -1.83
C LEU A 39 -15.44 3.01 -3.03
N GLN A 40 -14.20 3.49 -2.90
CA GLN A 40 -13.20 3.39 -3.96
C GLN A 40 -12.88 1.94 -4.32
N ILE A 41 -12.69 1.06 -3.33
CA ILE A 41 -12.41 -0.36 -3.55
C ILE A 41 -13.61 -1.03 -4.23
N GLY A 42 -14.83 -0.74 -3.77
CA GLY A 42 -16.04 -1.26 -4.40
C GLY A 42 -16.17 -0.86 -5.87
N LEU A 43 -15.85 0.40 -6.21
CA LEU A 43 -15.82 0.88 -7.60
C LEU A 43 -14.74 0.20 -8.42
N ILE A 44 -13.53 0.02 -7.88
CA ILE A 44 -12.43 -0.66 -8.58
C ILE A 44 -12.79 -2.13 -8.87
N GLN A 45 -13.36 -2.82 -7.90
CA GLN A 45 -13.74 -4.22 -8.01
C GLN A 45 -15.10 -4.43 -8.68
N GLN A 46 -15.85 -3.35 -8.95
CA GLN A 46 -17.20 -3.39 -9.54
C GLN A 46 -18.15 -4.32 -8.77
N THR A 47 -18.16 -4.21 -7.45
CA THR A 47 -18.96 -5.05 -6.57
C THR A 47 -19.45 -4.29 -5.33
N LEU A 48 -20.63 -4.67 -4.83
CA LEU A 48 -21.16 -4.17 -3.55
C LEU A 48 -20.59 -4.90 -2.33
N THR A 49 -19.79 -5.95 -2.55
CA THR A 49 -19.15 -6.76 -1.50
C THR A 49 -17.64 -6.86 -1.76
N PRO A 50 -16.89 -5.74 -1.70
CA PRO A 50 -15.47 -5.75 -1.96
C PRO A 50 -14.71 -6.61 -0.93
N GLU A 51 -13.65 -7.25 -1.39
CA GLU A 51 -12.78 -8.08 -0.57
C GLU A 51 -11.33 -7.64 -0.70
N LEU A 52 -10.61 -7.63 0.42
CA LEU A 52 -9.17 -7.45 0.43
C LEU A 52 -8.49 -8.81 0.32
N ARG A 53 -7.94 -9.10 -0.87
CA ARG A 53 -7.25 -10.36 -1.16
C ARG A 53 -5.77 -10.10 -1.32
N HIS A 54 -4.94 -10.89 -0.62
CA HIS A 54 -3.48 -10.83 -0.71
C HIS A 54 -2.93 -9.40 -0.58
N PRO A 55 -3.21 -8.69 0.53
CA PRO A 55 -2.70 -7.35 0.72
C PRO A 55 -1.16 -7.38 0.73
N GLN A 56 -0.53 -6.41 0.04
CA GLN A 56 0.91 -6.31 -0.09
C GLN A 56 1.40 -4.99 0.46
N ASN A 57 2.49 -5.02 1.20
CA ASN A 57 3.22 -3.83 1.60
C ASN A 57 4.48 -3.73 0.74
N ILE A 58 4.50 -2.78 -0.18
CA ILE A 58 5.61 -2.59 -1.12
C ILE A 58 6.50 -1.47 -0.60
N ILE A 59 7.77 -1.79 -0.37
CA ILE A 59 8.77 -0.83 0.08
C ILE A 59 9.72 -0.54 -1.09
N PHE A 60 9.82 0.73 -1.45
CA PHE A 60 10.79 1.22 -2.42
C PHE A 60 11.95 1.87 -1.68
N ALA A 61 13.18 1.49 -2.03
CA ALA A 61 14.38 2.04 -1.43
C ALA A 61 15.40 2.40 -2.51
N ALA A 62 16.01 3.57 -2.35
CA ALA A 62 17.06 4.06 -3.23
C ALA A 62 18.02 5.00 -2.47
N ASP A 63 19.25 5.00 -2.87
CA ASP A 63 20.23 5.98 -2.36
C ASP A 63 20.05 7.35 -3.04
N HIS A 64 20.36 8.39 -2.28
CA HIS A 64 20.32 9.77 -2.73
C HIS A 64 21.73 10.35 -2.83
N GLY A 65 22.03 11.04 -3.91
CA GLY A 65 23.28 11.80 -4.06
C GLY A 65 23.43 12.95 -3.08
N ILE A 66 22.34 13.42 -2.47
CA ILE A 66 22.34 14.53 -1.50
C ILE A 66 23.22 14.26 -0.26
N VAL A 67 23.50 13.01 0.06
CA VAL A 67 24.39 12.65 1.17
C VAL A 67 25.81 13.16 0.93
N ASP A 68 26.25 13.22 -0.33
CA ASP A 68 27.58 13.72 -0.71
C ASP A 68 27.74 15.23 -0.45
N GLU A 69 26.64 15.97 -0.32
CA GLU A 69 26.61 17.39 0.03
C GLU A 69 26.81 17.65 1.53
N GLY A 70 26.94 16.60 2.34
CA GLY A 70 27.19 16.70 3.79
C GLY A 70 26.01 17.23 4.62
N VAL A 71 24.81 17.25 4.07
CA VAL A 71 23.59 17.76 4.73
C VAL A 71 22.84 16.68 5.54
N SER A 72 23.22 15.42 5.39
CA SER A 72 22.63 14.30 6.11
C SER A 72 23.56 13.79 7.20
N LEU A 73 22.99 13.54 8.38
CA LEU A 73 23.68 12.85 9.48
C LEU A 73 23.77 11.34 9.26
N SER A 74 23.00 10.80 8.33
CA SER A 74 22.97 9.38 8.02
C SER A 74 23.80 9.10 6.76
N PRO A 75 24.83 8.24 6.85
CA PRO A 75 25.63 7.84 5.70
C PRO A 75 24.83 6.95 4.73
N LYS A 76 25.33 6.75 3.50
CA LYS A 76 24.67 5.94 2.46
C LYS A 76 24.44 4.49 2.88
N GLU A 77 25.31 3.95 3.71
CA GLU A 77 25.23 2.58 4.23
C GLU A 77 23.95 2.32 5.02
N ILE A 78 23.32 3.36 5.58
CA ILE A 78 22.06 3.23 6.32
C ILE A 78 20.94 2.69 5.43
N THR A 79 20.86 3.08 4.17
CA THR A 79 19.85 2.57 3.23
C THR A 79 19.94 1.05 3.09
N TRP A 80 21.14 0.53 2.86
CA TRP A 80 21.39 -0.89 2.77
C TRP A 80 21.11 -1.63 4.09
N GLN A 81 21.55 -1.06 5.22
CA GLN A 81 21.30 -1.62 6.55
C GLN A 81 19.81 -1.69 6.85
N GLN A 82 19.04 -0.67 6.47
CA GLN A 82 17.57 -0.67 6.61
C GLN A 82 16.91 -1.74 5.74
N ILE A 83 17.32 -1.90 4.50
CA ILE A 83 16.81 -2.96 3.62
C ILE A 83 17.09 -4.34 4.24
N SER A 84 18.32 -4.57 4.70
CA SER A 84 18.69 -5.81 5.38
C SER A 84 17.84 -6.04 6.64
N ASN A 85 17.60 -4.99 7.42
CA ASN A 85 16.75 -5.06 8.60
C ASN A 85 15.30 -5.40 8.24
N PHE A 86 14.75 -4.85 7.15
CA PHE A 86 13.42 -5.23 6.64
C PHE A 86 13.35 -6.71 6.28
N LEU A 87 14.36 -7.23 5.56
CA LEU A 87 14.42 -8.65 5.17
C LEU A 87 14.49 -9.60 6.36
N HIS A 88 15.07 -9.15 7.49
CA HIS A 88 15.16 -9.92 8.73
C HIS A 88 14.04 -9.65 9.74
N GLY A 89 13.00 -8.92 9.33
CA GLY A 89 11.83 -8.67 10.17
C GLY A 89 12.00 -7.63 11.27
N GLY A 90 13.05 -6.82 11.22
CA GLY A 90 13.42 -5.90 12.31
C GLY A 90 12.73 -4.53 12.31
N ALA A 91 11.86 -4.23 11.35
CA ALA A 91 11.23 -2.92 11.22
C ALA A 91 9.71 -2.94 11.45
N GLY A 92 9.16 -1.83 11.92
CA GLY A 92 7.73 -1.71 12.23
C GLY A 92 6.80 -2.02 11.06
N GLY A 93 7.18 -1.68 9.82
CA GLY A 93 6.45 -2.04 8.61
C GLY A 93 6.34 -3.56 8.39
N ILE A 94 7.36 -4.31 8.84
CA ILE A 94 7.36 -5.77 8.80
C ILE A 94 6.39 -6.36 9.84
N VAL A 95 6.33 -5.78 11.03
CA VAL A 95 5.39 -6.23 12.07
C VAL A 95 3.94 -6.10 11.60
N ILE A 96 3.61 -5.02 10.92
CA ILE A 96 2.28 -4.81 10.32
C ILE A 96 2.10 -5.76 9.13
N GLY A 97 3.12 -5.92 8.29
CA GLY A 97 3.10 -6.81 7.12
C GLY A 97 3.10 -8.30 7.46
N ALA A 98 3.51 -8.68 8.68
CA ALA A 98 3.45 -10.07 9.17
C ALA A 98 2.05 -10.48 9.63
N ALA A 99 1.07 -9.57 9.62
CA ALA A 99 -0.32 -9.93 9.86
C ALA A 99 -0.80 -10.97 8.83
N PRO A 100 -1.64 -11.95 9.21
CA PRO A 100 -2.10 -12.97 8.29
C PRO A 100 -2.68 -12.36 7.00
N GLY A 101 -2.18 -12.80 5.86
CA GLY A 101 -2.61 -12.33 4.55
C GLY A 101 -1.82 -11.16 3.97
N PHE A 102 -0.87 -10.58 4.69
CA PHE A 102 0.05 -9.57 4.14
C PHE A 102 1.30 -10.21 3.55
N GLN A 103 1.74 -9.69 2.44
CA GLN A 103 2.98 -10.06 1.77
C GLN A 103 3.88 -8.82 1.68
N LEU A 104 5.13 -8.97 2.11
CA LEU A 104 6.13 -7.90 2.00
C LEU A 104 6.91 -8.07 0.71
N VAL A 105 6.95 -7.02 -0.09
CA VAL A 105 7.81 -6.94 -1.28
C VAL A 105 8.79 -5.79 -1.07
N VAL A 106 10.08 -6.11 -1.05
CA VAL A 106 11.16 -5.11 -0.99
C VAL A 106 11.78 -4.99 -2.37
N ASN A 107 11.77 -3.80 -2.93
CA ASN A 107 12.45 -3.47 -4.18
C ASN A 107 13.63 -2.55 -3.87
N ALA A 108 14.84 -3.07 -3.93
CA ALA A 108 16.06 -2.27 -3.96
C ALA A 108 16.39 -1.91 -5.42
N ALA A 109 16.93 -0.72 -5.65
CA ALA A 109 17.19 -0.19 -6.99
C ALA A 109 17.91 -1.20 -7.90
N GLY A 110 17.16 -1.89 -8.75
CA GLY A 110 17.64 -2.87 -9.72
C GLY A 110 17.30 -4.34 -9.47
N ASP A 111 16.96 -4.75 -8.26
CA ASP A 111 16.65 -6.16 -7.96
C ASP A 111 15.30 -6.31 -7.25
N THR A 112 14.46 -7.18 -7.81
CA THR A 112 13.19 -7.56 -7.18
C THR A 112 13.44 -8.74 -6.26
N VAL A 113 13.32 -8.54 -4.96
CA VAL A 113 13.34 -9.63 -3.98
C VAL A 113 11.90 -9.92 -3.58
N ALA A 114 11.35 -11.02 -4.07
CA ALA A 114 10.11 -11.56 -3.56
C ALA A 114 10.44 -12.39 -2.32
N ALA A 115 9.83 -12.08 -1.19
CA ALA A 115 9.84 -12.95 -0.03
C ALA A 115 8.66 -13.93 -0.16
N ASP A 116 8.98 -15.22 -0.18
CA ASP A 116 8.01 -16.32 -0.10
C ASP A 116 7.37 -16.38 1.30
#